data_ad6bed67f7d992752be79450f43dd489
#
_entry.id   ad6bed67f7d992752be79450f43dd489
#
_cell.length_a   1.000
_cell.length_b   1.000
_cell.length_c   1.000
_cell.angle_alpha   90.00
_cell.angle_beta   90.00
_cell.angle_gamma   90.00
#
_symmetry.space_group_name_H-M   'P 1'
#
loop_
_entity.id
_entity.type
_entity.pdbx_description
1 polymer ?
#
loop_
_entity_poly.entity_id
_entity_poly.type
_entity_poly.pdbx_seq_one_letter_code
_entity_poly.pdbx_strand_id
1 'polypeptide(L)'
;GDMDVKIVSGDEGLIEAATIESAEIVVTAVVGMMGITPTVEAIKAHKDIALANKETLVCAGHIIMSLAKECNVNIYPVDSEHSAIFQCLNGENRGEIEKILLTASGGPFRGKKRADLENVQLEDALKHPNWAMGRKITIDSSTMVNKGLEVMEAQWLFGVPAEKVQVIVQPQSIIHSMVQFVDGGVTVSYTHLRAHETL
;
A
#
# COMPACT_ATOMS: atom_id res chain seq x y z
N GLY A 1 -0.08 37.03 7.36
CA GLY A 1 -1.35 37.44 6.75
C GLY A 1 -2.42 36.48 7.18
N ASP A 2 -3.54 36.99 7.65
CA ASP A 2 -4.69 36.18 8.04
C ASP A 2 -5.25 35.51 6.79
N MET A 3 -5.04 34.20 6.69
CA MET A 3 -5.76 33.39 5.72
C MET A 3 -7.03 32.91 6.41
N ASP A 4 -8.19 33.15 5.78
CA ASP A 4 -9.48 32.62 6.22
C ASP A 4 -9.51 31.10 5.90
N VAL A 5 -8.85 30.34 6.77
CA VAL A 5 -8.72 28.87 6.66
C VAL A 5 -9.47 28.23 7.82
N LYS A 6 -10.43 27.37 7.49
CA LYS A 6 -11.11 26.55 8.50
C LYS A 6 -10.17 25.49 9.05
N ILE A 7 -10.00 25.45 10.36
CA ILE A 7 -9.23 24.45 11.07
C ILE A 7 -10.21 23.47 11.73
N VAL A 8 -10.06 22.19 11.43
CA VAL A 8 -10.88 21.09 11.99
C VAL A 8 -9.98 20.07 12.68
N SER A 9 -10.52 19.30 13.62
CA SER A 9 -9.78 18.28 14.37
C SER A 9 -10.68 17.11 14.77
N GLY A 10 -10.06 16.00 15.18
CA GLY A 10 -10.77 14.78 15.59
C GLY A 10 -11.41 14.04 14.40
N ASP A 11 -12.23 13.05 14.71
CA ASP A 11 -12.88 12.19 13.71
C ASP A 11 -13.83 12.98 12.81
N GLU A 12 -14.62 13.89 13.39
CA GLU A 12 -15.52 14.77 12.63
C GLU A 12 -14.75 15.65 11.64
N GLY A 13 -13.60 16.19 12.07
CA GLY A 13 -12.72 16.97 11.21
C GLY A 13 -12.10 16.16 10.08
N LEU A 14 -11.72 14.91 10.32
CA LEU A 14 -11.24 13.99 9.26
C LEU A 14 -12.33 13.68 8.25
N ILE A 15 -13.55 13.44 8.70
CA ILE A 15 -14.71 13.19 7.83
C ILE A 15 -14.99 14.43 6.98
N GLU A 16 -15.05 15.61 7.61
CA GLU A 16 -15.29 16.87 6.89
C GLU A 16 -14.23 17.11 5.81
N ALA A 17 -12.95 16.90 6.13
CA ALA A 17 -11.86 17.03 5.17
C ALA A 17 -11.96 16.00 4.03
N ALA A 18 -12.34 14.76 4.33
CA ALA A 18 -12.48 13.69 3.34
C ALA A 18 -13.70 13.84 2.42
N THR A 19 -14.69 14.66 2.81
CA THR A 19 -15.94 14.85 2.07
C THR A 19 -16.07 16.22 1.42
N ILE A 20 -14.99 17.02 1.38
CA ILE A 20 -14.99 18.36 0.73
C ILE A 20 -15.53 18.25 -0.69
N GLU A 21 -16.56 19.04 -1.00
CA GLU A 21 -17.30 18.96 -2.27
C GLU A 21 -16.40 19.17 -3.49
N SER A 22 -15.45 20.11 -3.41
CA SER A 22 -14.55 20.46 -4.51
C SER A 22 -13.45 19.43 -4.81
N ALA A 23 -13.25 18.41 -3.95
CA ALA A 23 -12.26 17.37 -4.17
C ALA A 23 -12.88 16.20 -4.91
N GLU A 24 -12.25 15.72 -5.98
CA GLU A 24 -12.64 14.53 -6.73
C GLU A 24 -11.96 13.27 -6.20
N ILE A 25 -10.73 13.42 -5.69
CA ILE A 25 -9.89 12.34 -5.18
C ILE A 25 -9.47 12.66 -3.75
N VAL A 26 -9.54 11.66 -2.87
CA VAL A 26 -9.07 11.76 -1.48
C VAL A 26 -7.85 10.88 -1.29
N VAL A 27 -6.73 11.48 -0.85
CA VAL A 27 -5.53 10.75 -0.44
C VAL A 27 -5.69 10.34 1.02
N THR A 28 -5.84 9.04 1.29
CA THR A 28 -5.96 8.50 2.64
C THR A 28 -4.60 8.02 3.13
N ALA A 29 -3.92 8.88 3.92
CA ALA A 29 -2.56 8.62 4.41
C ALA A 29 -2.43 8.67 5.95
N VAL A 30 -3.56 8.67 6.67
CA VAL A 30 -3.56 8.59 8.13
C VAL A 30 -3.11 7.21 8.61
N VAL A 31 -2.39 7.16 9.72
CA VAL A 31 -1.77 5.92 10.23
C VAL A 31 -2.80 5.04 10.96
N GLY A 32 -2.74 3.73 10.74
CA GLY A 32 -3.53 2.74 11.45
C GLY A 32 -5.01 2.75 11.05
N MET A 33 -5.88 2.29 11.93
CA MET A 33 -7.33 2.14 11.66
C MET A 33 -8.09 3.48 11.58
N MET A 34 -7.47 4.59 11.96
CA MET A 34 -8.08 5.92 11.89
C MET A 34 -8.47 6.31 10.44
N GLY A 35 -7.86 5.69 9.45
CA GLY A 35 -8.19 5.92 8.03
C GLY A 35 -9.49 5.26 7.56
N ILE A 36 -10.06 4.31 8.30
CA ILE A 36 -11.23 3.55 7.84
C ILE A 36 -12.46 4.44 7.69
N THR A 37 -12.83 5.15 8.76
CA THR A 37 -14.04 6.00 8.78
C THR A 37 -14.01 7.10 7.71
N PRO A 38 -12.96 7.94 7.62
CA PRO A 38 -12.90 8.96 6.58
C PRO A 38 -12.88 8.37 5.16
N THR A 39 -12.27 7.18 4.95
CA THR A 39 -12.32 6.50 3.65
C THR A 39 -13.74 6.06 3.29
N VAL A 40 -14.48 5.47 4.23
CA VAL A 40 -15.88 5.08 4.03
C VAL A 40 -16.74 6.29 3.66
N GLU A 41 -16.60 7.40 4.40
CA GLU A 41 -17.40 8.60 4.13
C GLU A 41 -17.01 9.29 2.81
N ALA A 42 -15.71 9.27 2.44
CA ALA A 42 -15.27 9.74 1.12
C ALA A 42 -15.88 8.91 -0.03
N ILE A 43 -15.92 7.58 0.10
CA ILE A 43 -16.54 6.68 -0.89
C ILE A 43 -18.04 6.97 -1.01
N LYS A 44 -18.76 7.13 0.11
CA LYS A 44 -20.18 7.52 0.11
C LYS A 44 -20.42 8.88 -0.53
N ALA A 45 -19.46 9.79 -0.44
CA ALA A 45 -19.47 11.08 -1.11
C ALA A 45 -18.98 11.00 -2.58
N HIS A 46 -18.88 9.78 -3.14
CA HIS A 46 -18.46 9.50 -4.53
C HIS A 46 -17.09 10.07 -4.88
N LYS A 47 -16.13 10.04 -3.94
CA LYS A 47 -14.75 10.45 -4.15
C LYS A 47 -13.90 9.23 -4.48
N ASP A 48 -13.07 9.31 -5.51
CA ASP A 48 -12.03 8.32 -5.76
C ASP A 48 -10.99 8.34 -4.63
N ILE A 49 -10.43 7.18 -4.31
CA ILE A 49 -9.50 7.03 -3.18
C ILE A 49 -8.10 6.71 -3.69
N ALA A 50 -7.12 7.56 -3.36
CA ALA A 50 -5.71 7.25 -3.45
C ALA A 50 -5.24 6.69 -2.10
N LEU A 51 -5.18 5.37 -1.99
CA LEU A 51 -5.01 4.65 -0.73
C LEU A 51 -3.53 4.45 -0.40
N ALA A 52 -3.02 5.20 0.59
CA ALA A 52 -1.70 5.01 1.19
C ALA A 52 -1.76 4.24 2.52
N ASN A 53 -2.92 4.23 3.17
CA ASN A 53 -3.16 3.54 4.44
C ASN A 53 -3.57 2.10 4.18
N LYS A 54 -2.61 1.18 4.19
CA LYS A 54 -2.85 -0.27 3.96
C LYS A 54 -3.75 -0.91 5.02
N GLU A 55 -3.69 -0.41 6.26
CA GLU A 55 -4.50 -0.93 7.36
C GLU A 55 -5.99 -0.83 7.09
N THR A 56 -6.42 0.13 6.30
CA THR A 56 -7.81 0.27 5.85
C THR A 56 -8.30 -0.99 5.13
N LEU A 57 -7.53 -1.54 4.19
CA LEU A 57 -7.90 -2.78 3.50
C LEU A 57 -7.62 -4.03 4.33
N VAL A 58 -6.55 -4.05 5.11
CA VAL A 58 -6.23 -5.17 6.00
C VAL A 58 -7.36 -5.42 6.99
N CYS A 59 -7.89 -4.36 7.60
CA CYS A 59 -8.93 -4.46 8.65
C CYS A 59 -10.35 -4.49 8.09
N ALA A 60 -10.61 -3.78 7.00
CA ALA A 60 -11.96 -3.53 6.49
C ALA A 60 -12.12 -3.73 4.98
N GLY A 61 -11.21 -4.48 4.33
CA GLY A 61 -11.18 -4.63 2.88
C GLY A 61 -12.52 -5.12 2.28
N HIS A 62 -13.20 -6.06 2.96
CA HIS A 62 -14.51 -6.55 2.53
C HIS A 62 -15.59 -5.46 2.54
N ILE A 63 -15.53 -4.50 3.46
CA ILE A 63 -16.44 -3.36 3.52
C ILE A 63 -16.06 -2.33 2.45
N ILE A 64 -14.79 -1.94 2.43
CA ILE A 64 -14.27 -0.87 1.55
C ILE A 64 -14.46 -1.23 0.07
N MET A 65 -14.05 -2.43 -0.35
CA MET A 65 -14.14 -2.84 -1.75
C MET A 65 -15.59 -3.04 -2.21
N SER A 66 -16.48 -3.55 -1.34
CA SER A 66 -17.91 -3.65 -1.64
C SER A 66 -18.55 -2.29 -1.81
N LEU A 67 -18.28 -1.37 -0.87
CA LEU A 67 -18.83 -0.02 -0.90
C LEU A 67 -18.30 0.79 -2.11
N ALA A 68 -17.00 0.66 -2.42
CA ALA A 68 -16.41 1.30 -3.60
C ALA A 68 -17.09 0.84 -4.90
N LYS A 69 -17.38 -0.47 -5.01
CA LYS A 69 -18.11 -1.02 -6.14
C LYS A 69 -19.55 -0.51 -6.21
N GLU A 70 -20.26 -0.47 -5.08
CA GLU A 70 -21.64 0.04 -5.00
C GLU A 70 -21.74 1.53 -5.36
N CYS A 71 -20.79 2.34 -4.92
CA CYS A 71 -20.73 3.78 -5.20
C CYS A 71 -20.05 4.11 -6.54
N ASN A 72 -19.55 3.11 -7.29
CA ASN A 72 -18.78 3.28 -8.52
C ASN A 72 -17.56 4.20 -8.34
N VAL A 73 -16.79 3.95 -7.27
CA VAL A 73 -15.59 4.70 -6.86
C VAL A 73 -14.36 3.84 -7.10
N ASN A 74 -13.28 4.45 -7.61
CA ASN A 74 -12.01 3.77 -7.81
C ASN A 74 -11.13 3.83 -6.56
N ILE A 75 -10.42 2.72 -6.29
CA ILE A 75 -9.38 2.66 -5.26
C ILE A 75 -8.03 2.53 -5.98
N TYR A 76 -7.21 3.57 -5.89
CA TYR A 76 -5.86 3.61 -6.47
C TYR A 76 -4.83 3.33 -5.40
N PRO A 77 -3.96 2.33 -5.57
CA PRO A 77 -2.89 2.05 -4.61
C PRO A 77 -1.81 3.13 -4.66
N VAL A 78 -1.43 3.64 -3.49
CA VAL A 78 -0.29 4.56 -3.31
C VAL A 78 0.93 3.82 -2.77
N ASP A 79 0.73 2.75 -2.00
CA ASP A 79 1.84 1.89 -1.55
C ASP A 79 2.66 1.44 -2.76
N SER A 80 3.97 1.58 -2.65
CA SER A 80 4.87 1.52 -3.80
C SER A 80 4.84 0.20 -4.54
N GLU A 81 4.78 -0.92 -3.84
CA GLU A 81 4.67 -2.25 -4.42
C GLU A 81 3.33 -2.46 -5.14
N HIS A 82 2.24 -2.02 -4.50
CA HIS A 82 0.90 -2.15 -5.09
C HIS A 82 0.69 -1.20 -6.26
N SER A 83 1.24 0.01 -6.20
CA SER A 83 1.27 0.92 -7.34
C SER A 83 2.05 0.33 -8.52
N ALA A 84 3.17 -0.38 -8.25
CA ALA A 84 3.93 -1.10 -9.27
C ALA A 84 3.10 -2.23 -9.92
N ILE A 85 2.40 -3.03 -9.11
CA ILE A 85 1.50 -4.09 -9.60
C ILE A 85 0.37 -3.48 -10.42
N PHE A 86 -0.23 -2.38 -9.94
CA PHE A 86 -1.29 -1.67 -10.66
C PHE A 86 -0.83 -1.21 -12.04
N GLN A 87 0.40 -0.68 -12.16
CA GLN A 87 0.99 -0.30 -13.43
C GLN A 87 1.24 -1.52 -14.34
N CYS A 88 1.71 -2.64 -13.79
CA CYS A 88 1.90 -3.89 -14.52
C CYS A 88 0.59 -4.45 -15.08
N LEU A 89 -0.53 -4.14 -14.45
CA LEU A 89 -1.87 -4.60 -14.86
C LEU A 89 -2.61 -3.63 -15.78
N ASN A 90 -2.01 -2.49 -16.12
CA ASN A 90 -2.64 -1.50 -16.97
C ASN A 90 -2.74 -2.00 -18.41
N GLY A 91 -3.97 -2.18 -18.88
CA GLY A 91 -4.26 -2.74 -20.20
C GLY A 91 -4.27 -4.27 -20.26
N GLU A 92 -3.96 -4.95 -19.15
CA GLU A 92 -3.90 -6.41 -19.08
C GLU A 92 -5.22 -7.04 -18.59
N ASN A 93 -5.43 -8.29 -18.96
CA ASN A 93 -6.57 -9.07 -18.48
C ASN A 93 -6.29 -9.62 -17.07
N ARG A 94 -6.95 -9.08 -16.06
CA ARG A 94 -6.80 -9.52 -14.67
C ARG A 94 -7.18 -10.99 -14.44
N GLY A 95 -8.03 -11.57 -15.29
CA GLY A 95 -8.37 -12.99 -15.25
C GLY A 95 -7.22 -13.93 -15.57
N GLU A 96 -6.19 -13.42 -16.23
CA GLU A 96 -5.00 -14.17 -16.64
C GLU A 96 -3.82 -14.08 -15.67
N ILE A 97 -4.03 -13.46 -14.49
CA ILE A 97 -3.00 -13.42 -13.43
C ILE A 97 -2.75 -14.84 -12.92
N GLU A 98 -1.53 -15.34 -13.17
CA GLU A 98 -1.03 -16.58 -12.56
C GLU A 98 -0.54 -16.30 -11.14
N LYS A 99 0.35 -15.30 -10.97
CA LYS A 99 0.91 -14.89 -9.68
C LYS A 99 1.22 -13.40 -9.65
N ILE A 100 1.08 -12.82 -8.47
CA ILE A 100 1.68 -11.53 -8.10
C ILE A 100 3.00 -11.84 -7.39
N LEU A 101 4.10 -11.27 -7.87
CA LEU A 101 5.43 -11.41 -7.31
C LEU A 101 5.76 -10.13 -6.53
N LEU A 102 5.41 -10.13 -5.24
CA LEU A 102 5.52 -8.99 -4.34
C LEU A 102 6.95 -8.91 -3.79
N THR A 103 7.70 -7.86 -4.13
CA THR A 103 9.09 -7.74 -3.71
C THR A 103 9.22 -7.17 -2.29
N ALA A 104 10.31 -7.51 -1.61
CA ALA A 104 10.67 -7.01 -0.30
C ALA A 104 12.19 -6.79 -0.20
N SER A 105 12.64 -5.78 0.54
CA SER A 105 14.05 -5.61 0.86
C SER A 105 14.58 -6.67 1.84
N GLY A 106 13.69 -7.24 2.65
CA GLY A 106 13.99 -8.18 3.72
C GLY A 106 14.34 -7.55 5.07
N GLY A 107 14.35 -6.21 5.13
CA GLY A 107 14.61 -5.46 6.37
C GLY A 107 16.05 -5.57 6.90
N PRO A 108 16.35 -4.92 8.04
CA PRO A 108 17.69 -4.86 8.62
C PRO A 108 18.18 -6.21 9.21
N PHE A 109 17.27 -7.13 9.47
CA PHE A 109 17.63 -8.43 10.09
C PHE A 109 17.75 -9.57 9.09
N ARG A 110 17.67 -9.27 7.80
CA ARG A 110 17.83 -10.26 6.73
C ARG A 110 19.16 -11.02 6.89
N GLY A 111 19.09 -12.35 6.82
CA GLY A 111 20.24 -13.24 6.94
C GLY A 111 20.70 -13.51 8.37
N LYS A 112 20.14 -12.84 9.39
CA LYS A 112 20.43 -13.09 10.79
C LYS A 112 19.70 -14.35 11.28
N LYS A 113 20.36 -15.12 12.15
CA LYS A 113 19.76 -16.26 12.84
C LYS A 113 19.09 -15.79 14.14
N ARG A 114 18.24 -16.63 14.73
CA ARG A 114 17.54 -16.31 15.98
C ARG A 114 18.50 -15.91 17.09
N ALA A 115 19.64 -16.59 17.23
CA ALA A 115 20.65 -16.26 18.23
C ALA A 115 21.26 -14.86 18.06
N ASP A 116 21.35 -14.37 16.81
CA ASP A 116 21.87 -13.04 16.51
C ASP A 116 20.88 -11.92 16.90
N LEU A 117 19.62 -12.30 17.19
CA LEU A 117 18.53 -11.36 17.50
C LEU A 117 18.28 -11.20 19.01
N GLU A 118 18.93 -11.98 19.88
CA GLU A 118 18.65 -11.99 21.32
C GLU A 118 18.95 -10.64 22.01
N ASN A 119 19.91 -9.89 21.48
CA ASN A 119 20.34 -8.60 22.04
C ASN A 119 20.03 -7.41 21.15
N VAL A 120 19.12 -7.57 20.18
CA VAL A 120 18.72 -6.49 19.26
C VAL A 120 18.01 -5.38 20.03
N GLN A 121 18.40 -4.14 19.75
CA GLN A 121 17.81 -2.93 20.30
C GLN A 121 16.87 -2.26 19.30
N LEU A 122 16.02 -1.34 19.78
CA LEU A 122 15.10 -0.56 18.94
C LEU A 122 15.83 0.15 17.80
N GLU A 123 17.01 0.70 18.10
CA GLU A 123 17.85 1.42 17.14
C GLU A 123 18.29 0.54 15.97
N ASP A 124 18.47 -0.76 16.20
CA ASP A 124 18.84 -1.72 15.14
C ASP A 124 17.66 -2.02 14.22
N ALA A 125 16.45 -2.10 14.78
CA ALA A 125 15.21 -2.26 14.00
C ALA A 125 14.89 -1.01 13.16
N LEU A 126 15.30 0.19 13.61
CA LEU A 126 15.08 1.45 12.90
C LEU A 126 16.11 1.71 11.79
N LYS A 127 17.15 0.89 11.63
CA LYS A 127 18.17 1.01 10.57
C LYS A 127 17.74 0.25 9.31
N HIS A 128 16.81 0.83 8.54
CA HIS A 128 16.45 0.20 7.26
C HIS A 128 17.60 0.30 6.24
N PRO A 129 17.97 -0.81 5.54
CA PRO A 129 19.17 -0.83 4.69
C PRO A 129 19.08 0.07 3.46
N ASN A 130 17.89 0.32 2.92
CA ASN A 130 17.71 0.99 1.63
C ASN A 130 16.94 2.30 1.71
N TRP A 131 16.03 2.46 2.69
CA TRP A 131 15.06 3.56 2.70
C TRP A 131 15.03 4.30 4.02
N ALA A 132 14.89 5.64 3.95
CA ALA A 132 14.53 6.47 5.08
C ALA A 132 12.99 6.59 5.15
N MET A 133 12.38 5.96 6.14
CA MET A 133 10.91 5.86 6.27
C MET A 133 10.45 6.31 7.66
N GLY A 134 9.14 6.46 7.84
CA GLY A 134 8.53 6.66 9.16
C GLY A 134 8.85 5.52 10.13
N ARG A 135 8.82 5.82 11.44
CA ARG A 135 9.21 4.85 12.48
C ARG A 135 8.36 3.56 12.46
N LYS A 136 7.03 3.70 12.32
CA LYS A 136 6.09 2.56 12.32
C LYS A 136 6.44 1.58 11.18
N ILE A 137 6.49 2.04 9.94
CA ILE A 137 6.76 1.18 8.79
C ILE A 137 8.17 0.59 8.82
N THR A 138 9.15 1.29 9.38
CA THR A 138 10.53 0.78 9.54
C THR A 138 10.56 -0.40 10.51
N ILE A 139 9.85 -0.33 11.63
CA ILE A 139 9.70 -1.44 12.57
C ILE A 139 8.97 -2.62 11.93
N ASP A 140 7.85 -2.36 11.24
CA ASP A 140 7.09 -3.41 10.55
C ASP A 140 7.95 -4.10 9.47
N SER A 141 8.79 -3.35 8.76
CA SER A 141 9.73 -3.90 7.78
C SER A 141 10.79 -4.79 8.43
N SER A 142 11.27 -4.45 9.63
CA SER A 142 12.31 -5.20 10.34
C SER A 142 11.88 -6.63 10.68
N THR A 143 10.59 -6.84 10.88
CA THR A 143 9.98 -8.14 11.20
C THR A 143 9.27 -8.79 10.02
N MET A 144 9.27 -8.17 8.84
CA MET A 144 8.47 -8.55 7.67
C MET A 144 6.95 -8.45 7.88
N VAL A 145 6.47 -7.89 8.99
CA VAL A 145 5.03 -7.63 9.21
C VAL A 145 4.47 -6.72 8.12
N ASN A 146 5.21 -5.67 7.74
CA ASN A 146 4.79 -4.81 6.63
C ASN A 146 4.47 -5.63 5.37
N LYS A 147 5.32 -6.59 5.01
CA LYS A 147 5.10 -7.43 3.83
C LYS A 147 3.89 -8.37 4.00
N GLY A 148 3.63 -8.85 5.20
CA GLY A 148 2.41 -9.60 5.52
C GLY A 148 1.14 -8.77 5.34
N LEU A 149 1.15 -7.51 5.78
CA LEU A 149 0.04 -6.56 5.56
C LEU A 149 -0.16 -6.29 4.06
N GLU A 150 0.91 -6.13 3.31
CA GLU A 150 0.86 -5.93 1.87
C GLU A 150 0.33 -7.13 1.09
N VAL A 151 0.59 -8.37 1.53
CA VAL A 151 -0.05 -9.57 0.96
C VAL A 151 -1.57 -9.50 1.12
N MET A 152 -2.06 -9.13 2.31
CA MET A 152 -3.50 -8.96 2.54
C MET A 152 -4.10 -7.83 1.72
N GLU A 153 -3.40 -6.71 1.60
CA GLU A 153 -3.82 -5.58 0.77
C GLU A 153 -3.92 -5.97 -0.71
N ALA A 154 -2.93 -6.72 -1.24
CA ALA A 154 -2.92 -7.19 -2.62
C ALA A 154 -4.14 -8.05 -2.96
N GLN A 155 -4.59 -8.90 -2.03
CA GLN A 155 -5.79 -9.72 -2.24
C GLN A 155 -7.03 -8.84 -2.51
N TRP A 156 -7.20 -7.77 -1.75
CA TRP A 156 -8.33 -6.86 -1.90
C TRP A 156 -8.23 -6.01 -3.17
N LEU A 157 -7.08 -5.40 -3.42
CA LEU A 157 -6.88 -4.49 -4.56
C LEU A 157 -6.97 -5.21 -5.91
N PHE A 158 -6.44 -6.41 -6.00
CA PHE A 158 -6.31 -7.12 -7.28
C PHE A 158 -7.27 -8.29 -7.42
N GLY A 159 -8.03 -8.63 -6.37
CA GLY A 159 -9.02 -9.70 -6.40
C GLY A 159 -8.41 -11.10 -6.56
N VAL A 160 -7.19 -11.29 -6.05
CA VAL A 160 -6.48 -12.58 -6.11
C VAL A 160 -6.43 -13.25 -4.75
N PRO A 161 -6.50 -14.59 -4.66
CA PRO A 161 -6.32 -15.29 -3.40
C PRO A 161 -4.86 -15.23 -2.92
N ALA A 162 -4.64 -15.43 -1.61
CA ALA A 162 -3.31 -15.32 -0.99
C ALA A 162 -2.26 -16.24 -1.64
N GLU A 163 -2.67 -17.42 -2.09
CA GLU A 163 -1.82 -18.42 -2.71
C GLU A 163 -1.20 -17.93 -4.04
N LYS A 164 -1.82 -16.95 -4.67
CA LYS A 164 -1.31 -16.28 -5.87
C LYS A 164 -0.37 -15.13 -5.57
N VAL A 165 -0.18 -14.74 -4.31
CA VAL A 165 0.76 -13.67 -3.91
C VAL A 165 2.03 -14.29 -3.35
N GLN A 166 3.10 -14.27 -4.15
CA GLN A 166 4.41 -14.79 -3.76
C GLN A 166 5.34 -13.65 -3.36
N VAL A 167 5.86 -13.70 -2.13
CA VAL A 167 6.84 -12.73 -1.65
C VAL A 167 8.24 -13.13 -2.14
N ILE A 168 8.96 -12.17 -2.74
CA ILE A 168 10.34 -12.33 -3.21
C ILE A 168 11.23 -11.32 -2.51
N VAL A 169 12.22 -11.81 -1.75
CA VAL A 169 13.21 -10.93 -1.11
C VAL A 169 14.28 -10.55 -2.12
N GLN A 170 14.30 -9.27 -2.49
CA GLN A 170 15.28 -8.67 -3.39
C GLN A 170 16.04 -7.55 -2.67
N PRO A 171 17.23 -7.85 -2.15
CA PRO A 171 18.00 -6.92 -1.32
C PRO A 171 18.34 -5.58 -1.97
N GLN A 172 18.51 -5.56 -3.27
CA GLN A 172 18.90 -4.40 -4.05
C GLN A 172 17.75 -3.39 -4.21
N SER A 173 16.49 -3.83 -4.04
CA SER A 173 15.29 -3.03 -4.24
C SER A 173 15.22 -2.28 -5.59
N ILE A 174 15.71 -2.91 -6.66
CA ILE A 174 15.66 -2.36 -8.01
C ILE A 174 14.30 -2.66 -8.65
N ILE A 175 13.84 -3.91 -8.51
CA ILE A 175 12.51 -4.34 -8.97
C ILE A 175 11.51 -4.04 -7.85
N HIS A 176 10.39 -3.41 -8.21
CA HIS A 176 9.39 -2.95 -7.24
C HIS A 176 8.12 -3.78 -7.20
N SER A 177 8.03 -4.83 -7.87
CA SER A 177 7.09 -5.95 -7.96
C SER A 177 6.86 -6.34 -9.42
N MET A 178 6.23 -7.49 -9.62
CA MET A 178 6.00 -8.07 -10.94
C MET A 178 4.64 -8.79 -10.95
N VAL A 179 4.10 -8.98 -12.13
CA VAL A 179 2.92 -9.84 -12.36
C VAL A 179 3.30 -10.91 -13.38
N GLN A 180 3.09 -12.16 -13.04
CA GLN A 180 3.22 -13.30 -13.93
C GLN A 180 1.83 -13.69 -14.45
N PHE A 181 1.71 -13.91 -15.74
CA PHE A 181 0.50 -14.32 -16.42
C PHE A 181 0.51 -15.81 -16.77
N VAL A 182 -0.67 -16.35 -17.07
CA VAL A 182 -0.86 -17.78 -17.39
C VAL A 182 -0.11 -18.26 -18.64
N ASP A 183 0.23 -17.36 -19.54
CA ASP A 183 1.06 -17.64 -20.72
C ASP A 183 2.57 -17.70 -20.42
N GLY A 184 2.96 -17.47 -19.16
CA GLY A 184 4.34 -17.39 -18.70
C GLY A 184 4.98 -16.00 -18.86
N GLY A 185 4.30 -15.02 -19.45
CA GLY A 185 4.74 -13.63 -19.52
C GLY A 185 4.88 -13.01 -18.13
N VAL A 186 5.88 -12.14 -17.94
CA VAL A 186 6.08 -11.41 -16.67
C VAL A 186 6.25 -9.93 -16.96
N THR A 187 5.33 -9.13 -16.43
CA THR A 187 5.45 -7.67 -16.46
C THR A 187 6.11 -7.17 -15.19
N VAL A 188 7.10 -6.28 -15.35
CA VAL A 188 7.99 -5.83 -14.25
C VAL A 188 7.97 -4.32 -14.12
N SER A 189 7.85 -3.81 -12.90
CA SER A 189 8.05 -2.40 -12.58
C SER A 189 9.38 -2.19 -11.85
N TYR A 190 10.19 -1.25 -12.34
CA TYR A 190 11.51 -0.90 -11.79
C TYR A 190 11.44 0.43 -11.05
N THR A 191 12.14 0.55 -9.93
CA THR A 191 12.15 1.78 -9.10
C THR A 191 12.61 3.01 -9.87
N HIS A 192 13.62 2.90 -10.74
CA HIS A 192 14.16 4.03 -11.50
C HIS A 192 13.25 4.50 -12.65
N LEU A 193 12.43 3.63 -13.23
CA LEU A 193 11.46 4.03 -14.25
C LEU A 193 10.38 4.94 -13.67
N ARG A 194 9.97 4.67 -12.44
CA ARG A 194 8.93 5.46 -11.75
C ARG A 194 9.34 6.89 -11.46
N ALA A 195 10.64 7.16 -11.29
CA ALA A 195 11.16 8.50 -11.04
C ALA A 195 11.26 9.38 -12.31
N HIS A 196 11.37 8.75 -13.49
CA HIS A 196 11.55 9.42 -14.77
C HIS A 196 10.29 9.56 -15.61
N GLU A 197 9.29 8.73 -15.38
CA GLU A 197 8.04 8.72 -16.16
C GLU A 197 7.00 9.74 -15.69
N THR A 198 7.29 10.46 -14.60
CA THR A 198 6.41 11.50 -14.03
C THR A 198 6.82 12.92 -14.40
N LEU A 199 7.71 13.10 -15.38
CA LEU A 199 8.15 14.43 -15.89
C LEU A 199 7.42 14.78 -17.19
#